data_f5f62774133f6c2db7187174c381e840
#
_entry.id   f5f62774133f6c2db7187174c381e840
#
_cell.length_a   1.000
_cell.length_b   1.000
_cell.length_c   1.000
_cell.angle_alpha   90.00
_cell.angle_beta   90.00
_cell.angle_gamma   90.00
#
_symmetry.space_group_name_H-M   'P 1'
#
loop_
_entity.id
_entity.type
_entity.pdbx_description
1 polymer ?
#
loop_
_entity_poly.entity_id
_entity_poly.type
_entity_poly.pdbx_seq_one_letter_code
_entity_poly.pdbx_strand_id
1 'polypeptide(L)'
;MLFRSVLTNAQVSNYVAKAKLEREQTHSKAKDTLEEIIKDQTVKDSVKQDAVDKLAMLSEQMEMETAAENLLGAKGFLNSIVTITNGKVDVLVNKKDLSKVERSQIEDIIVRKVGCQLGDVVISSIKTEE
;
A
#
# COMPACT_ATOMS: atom_id res chain seq x y z
N MET A 1 -29.54 1.42 18.47
CA MET A 1 -28.15 1.54 18.93
C MET A 1 -27.23 1.02 17.86
N LEU A 2 -26.33 1.86 17.39
CA LEU A 2 -25.40 1.46 16.37
C LEU A 2 -24.14 0.87 17.03
N PHE A 3 -23.89 -0.39 16.72
CA PHE A 3 -22.64 -1.02 17.12
C PHE A 3 -21.56 -0.65 16.14
N ARG A 4 -20.55 0.05 16.62
CA ARG A 4 -19.31 0.16 15.89
C ARG A 4 -18.42 -0.98 16.30
N SER A 5 -18.03 -1.78 15.31
CA SER A 5 -16.99 -2.77 15.56
C SER A 5 -15.68 -2.03 15.80
N VAL A 6 -15.22 -2.08 17.03
CA VAL A 6 -13.93 -1.53 17.42
C VAL A 6 -12.99 -2.71 17.60
N LEU A 7 -11.88 -2.70 16.86
CA LEU A 7 -10.92 -3.79 16.92
C LEU A 7 -9.98 -3.62 18.12
N THR A 8 -9.60 -4.72 18.75
CA THR A 8 -8.53 -4.73 19.73
C THR A 8 -7.19 -4.53 19.01
N ASN A 9 -6.13 -4.18 19.75
CA ASN A 9 -4.79 -4.05 19.18
C ASN A 9 -4.32 -5.36 18.53
N ALA A 10 -4.62 -6.50 19.14
CA ALA A 10 -4.28 -7.81 18.55
C ALA A 10 -5.04 -8.05 17.25
N GLN A 11 -6.32 -7.69 17.19
CA GLN A 11 -7.14 -7.82 15.99
C GLN A 11 -6.64 -6.91 14.87
N VAL A 12 -6.23 -5.69 15.19
CA VAL A 12 -5.65 -4.77 14.19
C VAL A 12 -4.35 -5.33 13.64
N SER A 13 -3.47 -5.82 14.52
CA SER A 13 -2.21 -6.42 14.10
C SER A 13 -2.43 -7.61 13.16
N ASN A 14 -3.39 -8.47 13.48
CA ASN A 14 -3.76 -9.61 12.64
C ASN A 14 -4.38 -9.16 11.32
N TYR A 15 -5.26 -8.18 11.35
CA TYR A 15 -5.89 -7.62 10.16
C TYR A 15 -4.84 -7.03 9.21
N VAL A 16 -3.91 -6.24 9.74
CA VAL A 16 -2.86 -5.61 8.96
C VAL A 16 -1.94 -6.66 8.34
N ALA A 17 -1.53 -7.67 9.12
CA ALA A 17 -0.69 -8.76 8.63
C ALA A 17 -1.37 -9.52 7.50
N LYS A 18 -2.66 -9.83 7.66
CA LYS A 18 -3.45 -10.51 6.63
C LYS A 18 -3.59 -9.67 5.37
N ALA A 19 -3.88 -8.39 5.52
CA ALA A 19 -4.05 -7.47 4.40
C ALA A 19 -2.75 -7.31 3.61
N LYS A 20 -1.62 -7.23 4.30
CA LYS A 20 -0.30 -7.18 3.66
C LYS A 20 0.01 -8.47 2.90
N LEU A 21 -0.32 -9.61 3.50
CA LEU A 21 -0.13 -10.90 2.85
C LEU A 21 -0.99 -11.02 1.59
N GLU A 22 -2.25 -10.61 1.65
CA GLU A 22 -3.15 -10.61 0.48
C GLU A 22 -2.63 -9.70 -0.62
N ARG A 23 -2.11 -8.53 -0.25
CA ARG A 23 -1.49 -7.60 -1.20
C ARG A 23 -0.27 -8.23 -1.88
N GLU A 24 0.59 -8.87 -1.10
CA GLU A 24 1.77 -9.55 -1.64
C GLU A 24 1.39 -10.69 -2.58
N GLN A 25 0.35 -11.45 -2.24
CA GLN A 25 -0.16 -12.52 -3.10
C GLN A 25 -0.72 -11.97 -4.42
N THR A 26 -1.43 -10.86 -4.36
CA THR A 26 -1.96 -10.18 -5.55
C THR A 26 -0.81 -9.70 -6.45
N HIS A 27 0.20 -9.07 -5.86
CA HIS A 27 1.38 -8.63 -6.59
C HIS A 27 2.15 -9.80 -7.20
N SER A 28 2.28 -10.89 -6.46
CA SER A 28 2.98 -12.09 -6.94
C SER A 28 2.27 -12.71 -8.14
N LYS A 29 0.94 -12.78 -8.12
CA LYS A 29 0.16 -13.28 -9.26
C LYS A 29 0.31 -12.38 -10.48
N ALA A 30 0.28 -11.07 -10.29
CA ALA A 30 0.47 -10.11 -11.37
C ALA A 30 1.87 -10.26 -11.98
N LYS A 31 2.88 -10.42 -11.13
CA LYS A 31 4.26 -10.66 -11.56
C LYS A 31 4.37 -11.93 -12.39
N ASP A 32 3.79 -13.03 -11.93
CA ASP A 32 3.82 -14.31 -12.62
C ASP A 32 3.16 -14.21 -14.00
N THR A 33 2.03 -13.53 -14.09
CA THR A 33 1.32 -13.31 -15.36
C THR A 33 2.20 -12.51 -16.35
N LEU A 34 2.84 -11.45 -15.88
CA LEU A 34 3.72 -10.64 -16.70
C LEU A 34 4.95 -11.44 -17.18
N GLU A 35 5.52 -12.25 -16.28
CA GLU A 35 6.66 -13.11 -16.63
C GLU A 35 6.28 -14.15 -17.68
N GLU A 36 5.08 -14.72 -17.63
CA GLU A 36 4.57 -15.65 -18.63
C GLU A 36 4.48 -14.99 -20.01
N ILE A 37 3.98 -13.75 -20.06
CA ILE A 37 3.91 -12.99 -21.32
C ILE A 37 5.31 -12.75 -21.88
N ILE A 38 6.26 -12.38 -21.03
CA ILE A 38 7.63 -12.09 -21.43
C ILE A 38 8.31 -13.34 -22.01
N LYS A 39 8.03 -14.52 -21.45
CA LYS A 39 8.62 -15.80 -21.88
C LYS A 39 7.94 -16.42 -23.09
N ASP A 40 6.74 -15.97 -23.44
CA ASP A 40 5.96 -16.54 -24.53
C ASP A 40 6.52 -16.09 -25.89
N GLN A 41 7.06 -17.04 -26.65
CA GLN A 41 7.66 -16.76 -27.94
C GLN A 41 6.66 -16.39 -29.03
N THR A 42 5.38 -16.68 -28.82
CA THR A 42 4.31 -16.39 -29.79
C THR A 42 3.78 -14.96 -29.68
N VAL A 43 4.13 -14.26 -28.60
CA VAL A 43 3.66 -12.91 -28.33
C VAL A 43 4.53 -11.89 -29.08
N LYS A 44 3.91 -10.84 -29.60
CA LYS A 44 4.61 -9.75 -30.30
C LYS A 44 5.59 -9.04 -29.36
N ASP A 45 6.69 -8.55 -29.92
CA ASP A 45 7.72 -7.83 -29.17
C ASP A 45 7.16 -6.59 -28.46
N SER A 46 6.22 -5.87 -29.08
CA SER A 46 5.59 -4.70 -28.47
C SER A 46 4.79 -5.07 -27.20
N VAL A 47 4.14 -6.24 -27.21
CA VAL A 47 3.39 -6.74 -26.06
C VAL A 47 4.34 -7.18 -24.96
N LYS A 48 5.45 -7.82 -25.31
CA LYS A 48 6.50 -8.19 -24.36
C LYS A 48 7.11 -6.98 -23.68
N GLN A 49 7.42 -5.94 -24.46
CA GLN A 49 7.98 -4.70 -23.92
C GLN A 49 7.00 -4.05 -22.93
N ASP A 50 5.72 -4.04 -23.26
CA ASP A 50 4.67 -3.55 -22.36
C ASP A 50 4.67 -4.33 -21.03
N ALA A 51 4.80 -5.64 -21.12
CA ALA A 51 4.85 -6.50 -19.93
C ALA A 51 6.11 -6.23 -19.08
N VAL A 52 7.26 -6.00 -19.74
CA VAL A 52 8.51 -5.63 -19.05
C VAL A 52 8.34 -4.31 -18.31
N ASP A 53 7.74 -3.30 -18.97
CA ASP A 53 7.52 -1.99 -18.37
C ASP A 53 6.57 -2.08 -17.17
N LYS A 54 5.51 -2.86 -17.29
CA LYS A 54 4.55 -3.09 -16.20
C LYS A 54 5.18 -3.83 -15.02
N LEU A 55 6.06 -4.79 -15.31
CA LEU A 55 6.79 -5.52 -14.27
C LEU A 55 7.71 -4.60 -13.49
N ALA A 56 8.42 -3.71 -14.19
CA ALA A 56 9.28 -2.71 -13.55
C ALA A 56 8.46 -1.75 -12.66
N MET A 57 7.31 -1.27 -13.16
CA MET A 57 6.40 -0.42 -12.40
C MET A 57 5.88 -1.12 -11.15
N LEU A 58 5.48 -2.38 -11.28
CA LEU A 58 4.99 -3.18 -10.15
C LEU A 58 6.06 -3.31 -9.07
N SER A 59 7.29 -3.59 -9.47
CA SER A 59 8.42 -3.71 -8.53
C SER A 59 8.67 -2.39 -7.80
N GLU A 60 8.64 -1.27 -8.51
CA GLU A 60 8.77 0.06 -7.89
C GLU A 60 7.65 0.34 -6.89
N GLN A 61 6.41 0.03 -7.26
CA GLN A 61 5.26 0.21 -6.36
C GLN A 61 5.43 -0.59 -5.07
N MET A 62 5.87 -1.83 -5.18
CA MET A 62 6.10 -2.70 -4.02
C MET A 62 7.17 -2.11 -3.10
N GLU A 63 8.26 -1.61 -3.66
CA GLU A 63 9.33 -0.97 -2.89
C GLU A 63 8.85 0.29 -2.20
N MET A 64 8.08 1.13 -2.89
CA MET A 64 7.53 2.38 -2.35
C MET A 64 6.54 2.10 -1.21
N GLU A 65 5.68 1.11 -1.38
CA GLU A 65 4.72 0.70 -0.34
C GLU A 65 5.45 0.28 0.93
N THR A 66 6.44 -0.58 0.79
CA THR A 66 7.22 -1.07 1.93
C THR A 66 8.02 0.06 2.58
N ALA A 67 8.68 0.90 1.79
CA ALA A 67 9.47 2.02 2.30
C ALA A 67 8.60 3.03 3.06
N ALA A 68 7.42 3.32 2.52
CA ALA A 68 6.47 4.23 3.17
C ALA A 68 5.96 3.66 4.50
N GLU A 69 5.60 2.37 4.51
CA GLU A 69 5.16 1.69 5.73
C GLU A 69 6.24 1.67 6.81
N ASN A 70 7.48 1.39 6.41
CA ASN A 70 8.60 1.38 7.35
C ASN A 70 8.85 2.78 7.94
N LEU A 71 8.75 3.81 7.12
CA LEU A 71 8.95 5.18 7.61
C LEU A 71 7.80 5.62 8.51
N LEU A 72 6.57 5.26 8.18
CA LEU A 72 5.41 5.51 9.04
C LEU A 72 5.60 4.84 10.40
N GLY A 73 6.05 3.59 10.41
CA GLY A 73 6.34 2.88 11.65
C GLY A 73 7.42 3.56 12.47
N ALA A 74 8.49 4.03 11.83
CA ALA A 74 9.57 4.75 12.50
C ALA A 74 9.11 6.07 13.11
N LYS A 75 8.05 6.68 12.57
CA LYS A 75 7.44 7.91 13.09
C LYS A 75 6.33 7.66 14.10
N GLY A 76 6.11 6.41 14.49
CA GLY A 76 5.13 6.04 15.50
C GLY A 76 3.77 5.58 14.96
N PHE A 77 3.59 5.54 13.65
CA PHE A 77 2.36 5.04 13.03
C PHE A 77 2.52 3.55 12.73
N LEU A 78 2.49 2.75 13.78
CA LEU A 78 2.65 1.30 13.68
C LEU A 78 1.42 0.64 13.06
N ASN A 79 1.62 -0.50 12.42
CA ASN A 79 0.56 -1.27 11.78
C ASN A 79 -0.18 -0.46 10.70
N SER A 80 0.56 0.32 9.92
CA SER A 80 0.01 1.06 8.79
C SER A 80 0.10 0.22 7.53
N ILE A 81 -0.86 0.43 6.61
CA ILE A 81 -0.84 -0.19 5.28
C ILE A 81 -0.86 0.91 4.24
N VAL A 82 0.08 0.85 3.31
CA VAL A 82 0.15 1.78 2.18
C VAL A 82 -0.07 0.98 0.89
N THR A 83 -1.10 1.32 0.14
CA THR A 83 -1.43 0.66 -1.11
C THR A 83 -1.47 1.68 -2.24
N ILE A 84 -0.70 1.41 -3.30
CA ILE A 84 -0.63 2.27 -4.48
C ILE A 84 -1.43 1.60 -5.60
N THR A 85 -2.40 2.33 -6.16
CA THR A 85 -3.21 1.84 -7.27
C THR A 85 -3.43 2.98 -8.26
N ASN A 86 -2.92 2.84 -9.48
CA ASN A 86 -3.08 3.81 -10.56
C ASN A 86 -2.73 5.25 -10.14
N GLY A 87 -1.63 5.41 -9.41
CA GLY A 87 -1.15 6.71 -8.94
C GLY A 87 -1.87 7.26 -7.71
N LYS A 88 -2.91 6.59 -7.25
CA LYS A 88 -3.59 6.91 -5.99
C LYS A 88 -2.96 6.12 -4.86
N VAL A 89 -2.87 6.74 -3.68
CA VAL A 89 -2.24 6.13 -2.52
C VAL A 89 -3.22 6.09 -1.36
N ASP A 90 -3.59 4.88 -0.97
CA ASP A 90 -4.42 4.65 0.20
C ASP A 90 -3.54 4.34 1.40
N VAL A 91 -3.70 5.08 2.47
CA VAL A 91 -2.96 4.90 3.71
C VAL A 91 -3.94 4.57 4.82
N LEU A 92 -3.79 3.39 5.37
CA LEU A 92 -4.59 2.95 6.51
C LEU A 92 -3.71 3.01 7.75
N VAL A 93 -4.11 3.78 8.75
CA VAL A 93 -3.31 4.03 9.96
C VAL A 93 -4.03 3.46 11.17
N ASN A 94 -3.27 2.81 12.04
CA ASN A 94 -3.78 2.31 13.32
C ASN A 94 -3.74 3.41 14.36
N LYS A 95 -4.63 4.39 14.21
CA LYS A 95 -4.79 5.47 15.18
C LYS A 95 -6.21 5.98 15.14
N LYS A 96 -6.85 6.05 16.28
CA LYS A 96 -8.27 6.37 16.41
C LYS A 96 -8.60 7.77 15.90
N ASP A 97 -7.84 8.76 16.34
CA ASP A 97 -8.04 10.15 15.96
C ASP A 97 -6.72 10.75 15.51
N LEU A 98 -6.66 11.15 14.25
CA LEU A 98 -5.50 11.83 13.71
C LEU A 98 -5.65 13.33 13.87
N SER A 99 -4.66 13.96 14.50
CA SER A 99 -4.59 15.41 14.54
C SER A 99 -4.23 15.95 13.16
N LYS A 100 -4.41 17.24 12.96
CA LYS A 100 -3.99 17.91 11.70
C LYS A 100 -2.49 17.78 11.49
N VAL A 101 -1.70 17.85 12.55
CA VAL A 101 -0.24 17.72 12.50
C VAL A 101 0.14 16.31 12.07
N GLU A 102 -0.49 15.29 12.67
CA GLU A 102 -0.23 13.90 12.32
C GLU A 102 -0.62 13.59 10.88
N ARG A 103 -1.77 14.09 10.44
CA ARG A 103 -2.23 13.93 9.06
C ARG A 103 -1.23 14.57 8.09
N SER A 104 -0.74 15.77 8.40
CA SER A 104 0.26 16.45 7.59
C SER A 104 1.59 15.68 7.55
N GLN A 105 2.00 15.07 8.66
CA GLN A 105 3.20 14.24 8.71
C GLN A 105 3.07 13.03 7.79
N ILE A 106 1.93 12.36 7.84
CA ILE A 106 1.64 11.19 6.99
C ILE A 106 1.67 11.60 5.52
N GLU A 107 0.95 12.67 5.18
CA GLU A 107 0.90 13.19 3.81
C GLU A 107 2.29 13.52 3.28
N ASP A 108 3.12 14.18 4.08
CA ASP A 108 4.49 14.54 3.71
C ASP A 108 5.35 13.29 3.45
N ILE A 109 5.24 12.28 4.30
CA ILE A 109 5.95 11.01 4.13
C ILE A 109 5.56 10.35 2.81
N ILE A 110 4.27 10.26 2.55
CA ILE A 110 3.74 9.59 1.35
C ILE A 110 4.17 10.33 0.09
N VAL A 111 4.00 11.64 0.06
CA VAL A 111 4.38 12.46 -1.11
C VAL A 111 5.86 12.30 -1.42
N ARG A 112 6.72 12.31 -0.39
CA ARG A 112 8.16 12.18 -0.60
C ARG A 112 8.59 10.77 -1.01
N LYS A 113 7.97 9.73 -0.43
CA LYS A 113 8.37 8.34 -0.71
C LYS A 113 7.77 7.79 -2.00
N VAL A 114 6.57 8.20 -2.33
CA VAL A 114 5.86 7.70 -3.51
C VAL A 114 6.03 8.63 -4.72
N GLY A 115 6.26 9.92 -4.47
CA GLY A 115 6.37 10.90 -5.55
C GLY A 115 5.03 11.31 -6.14
N CYS A 116 3.94 11.09 -5.41
CA CYS A 116 2.60 11.48 -5.83
C CYS A 116 2.27 12.91 -5.41
N GLN A 117 1.13 13.41 -5.87
CA GLN A 117 0.61 14.69 -5.44
C GLN A 117 -0.22 14.52 -4.16
N LEU A 118 -0.34 15.58 -3.39
CA LEU A 118 -1.11 15.57 -2.15
C LEU A 118 -2.57 15.11 -2.36
N GLY A 119 -3.19 15.54 -3.46
CA GLY A 119 -4.55 15.15 -3.81
C GLY A 119 -4.73 13.66 -4.12
N ASP A 120 -3.65 12.94 -4.32
CA ASP A 120 -3.68 11.50 -4.60
C ASP A 120 -3.66 10.66 -3.32
N VAL A 121 -3.45 11.28 -2.17
CA VAL A 121 -3.32 10.59 -0.88
C VAL A 121 -4.65 10.55 -0.14
N VAL A 122 -5.11 9.36 0.19
CA VAL A 122 -6.31 9.15 1.00
C VAL A 122 -5.89 8.45 2.29
N ILE A 123 -6.16 9.09 3.42
CA ILE A 123 -5.81 8.58 4.75
C ILE A 123 -7.08 8.10 5.46
N SER A 124 -7.04 6.86 5.92
CA SER A 124 -8.14 6.27 6.71
C SER A 124 -7.57 5.78 8.03
N SER A 125 -8.39 5.85 9.07
CA SER A 125 -8.00 5.40 10.40
C SER A 125 -8.69 4.09 10.74
N ILE A 126 -7.94 3.19 11.39
CA ILE A 126 -8.52 2.00 12.01
C ILE A 126 -8.84 2.38 13.45
N LYS A 127 -10.07 2.14 13.87
CA LYS A 127 -10.47 2.39 15.25
C LYS A 127 -10.14 1.18 16.12
N THR A 128 -9.37 1.41 17.16
CA THR A 128 -9.02 0.37 18.11
C THR A 128 -9.67 0.64 19.47
N GLU A 129 -10.01 -0.44 20.15
CA GLU A 129 -10.41 -0.44 21.54
C GLU A 129 -9.16 -0.25 22.40
N GLU A 130 -9.24 0.66 23.33
CA GLU A 130 -8.15 0.87 24.29
C GLU A 130 -8.29 -0.06 25.49
#